data_539ddef71b4b3bdcf9ad6cecef7861a8
#
_entry.id   539ddef71b4b3bdcf9ad6cecef7861a8
#
_cell.length_a   1.000
_cell.length_b   1.000
_cell.length_c   1.000
_cell.angle_alpha   90.00
_cell.angle_beta   90.00
_cell.angle_gamma   90.00
#
_symmetry.space_group_name_H-M   'P 1'
#
loop_
_entity.id
_entity.type
_entity.pdbx_description
1 polymer ?
#
loop_
_entity_poly.entity_id
_entity_poly.type
_entity_poly.pdbx_seq_one_letter_code
_entity_poly.pdbx_strand_id
1 'polypeptide(L)'
;EWPDYNDKARQTTLETHAKIARAFGRHRLAAEIGYERLAGQKALDEYNQQLIHAALRYGIEGGVVRLEVGADYYHDKVKSVEAENYIIPFVRLNLNLGTDGLCPFFEMDGDVRENSYRSLTKLNPYLLNPVFGTKSSVDYNGRFGIGGSIWRGKFDYRAYAGFSIRDNHLYWYSADVVQGSDI
;
A
#
# COMPACT_ATOMS: atom_id res chain seq x y z
N GLU A 1 31.27 -1.40 24.00
CA GLU A 1 30.23 -2.13 24.77
C GLU A 1 29.12 -2.48 23.83
N TRP A 2 28.87 -3.75 23.60
CA TRP A 2 27.72 -4.20 22.84
C TRP A 2 26.46 -3.95 23.69
N PRO A 3 25.41 -3.32 23.14
CA PRO A 3 24.18 -3.14 23.89
C PRO A 3 23.62 -4.52 24.31
N ASP A 4 23.23 -4.60 25.56
CA ASP A 4 22.73 -5.83 26.19
C ASP A 4 21.46 -6.28 25.47
N TYR A 5 21.57 -7.32 24.64
CA TYR A 5 20.50 -7.88 23.81
C TYR A 5 19.37 -8.54 24.63
N ASN A 6 19.43 -8.44 25.95
CA ASN A 6 18.47 -9.09 26.85
C ASN A 6 17.19 -8.26 27.08
N ASP A 7 17.07 -7.10 26.47
CA ASP A 7 15.89 -6.26 26.59
C ASP A 7 14.85 -6.67 25.54
N LYS A 8 13.97 -7.61 25.93
CA LYS A 8 12.88 -8.12 25.07
C LYS A 8 11.95 -6.97 24.63
N ALA A 9 12.30 -6.33 23.51
CA ALA A 9 11.41 -5.39 22.86
C ALA A 9 10.20 -6.15 22.27
N ARG A 10 9.01 -5.63 22.49
CA ARG A 10 7.76 -6.23 22.02
C ARG A 10 6.99 -5.23 21.17
N GLN A 11 6.51 -5.66 20.03
CA GLN A 11 5.57 -4.93 19.20
C GLN A 11 4.26 -5.70 19.10
N THR A 12 3.15 -5.00 19.26
CA THR A 12 1.80 -5.56 19.13
C THR A 12 1.08 -4.78 18.03
N THR A 13 0.44 -5.49 17.12
CA THR A 13 -0.41 -4.90 16.07
C THR A 13 -1.86 -5.27 16.37
N LEU A 14 -2.73 -4.27 16.33
CA LEU A 14 -4.17 -4.42 16.32
C LEU A 14 -4.68 -3.90 14.98
N GLU A 15 -5.39 -4.74 14.24
CA GLU A 15 -5.94 -4.43 12.93
C GLU A 15 -7.42 -4.80 12.92
N THR A 16 -8.25 -3.86 12.47
CA THR A 16 -9.71 -4.05 12.36
C THR A 16 -10.22 -3.44 11.08
N HIS A 17 -11.11 -4.14 10.37
CA HIS A 17 -11.75 -3.66 9.16
C HIS A 17 -13.25 -3.89 9.19
N ALA A 18 -13.98 -2.98 8.60
CA ALA A 18 -15.40 -3.11 8.31
C ALA A 18 -15.68 -2.70 6.88
N LYS A 19 -16.43 -3.52 6.14
CA LYS A 19 -16.79 -3.26 4.75
C LYS A 19 -18.27 -3.48 4.54
N ILE A 20 -18.90 -2.54 3.86
CA ILE A 20 -20.28 -2.63 3.41
C ILE A 20 -20.34 -2.42 1.89
N ALA A 21 -21.13 -3.23 1.21
CA ALA A 21 -21.35 -3.07 -0.23
C ALA A 21 -22.81 -3.40 -0.57
N ARG A 22 -23.33 -2.64 -1.54
CA ARG A 22 -24.69 -2.85 -2.06
C ARG A 22 -24.69 -2.69 -3.58
N ALA A 23 -25.33 -3.63 -4.25
CA ALA A 23 -25.60 -3.56 -5.69
C ALA A 23 -27.07 -3.21 -5.92
N PHE A 24 -27.34 -2.37 -6.91
CA PHE A 24 -28.66 -1.96 -7.35
C PHE A 24 -28.68 -1.81 -8.88
N GLY A 25 -29.24 -2.81 -9.53
CA GLY A 25 -29.19 -2.95 -10.99
C GLY A 25 -27.75 -3.07 -11.49
N ARG A 26 -27.32 -2.13 -12.34
CA ARG A 26 -25.95 -2.07 -12.90
C ARG A 26 -24.96 -1.32 -12.02
N HIS A 27 -25.41 -0.81 -10.90
CA HIS A 27 -24.62 0.04 -10.02
C HIS A 27 -24.18 -0.73 -8.78
N ARG A 28 -23.02 -0.39 -8.26
CA ARG A 28 -22.50 -0.93 -7.01
C ARG A 28 -21.89 0.22 -6.20
N LEU A 29 -22.25 0.30 -4.92
CA LEU A 29 -21.62 1.18 -3.97
C LEU A 29 -20.95 0.33 -2.89
N ALA A 30 -19.73 0.67 -2.52
CA ALA A 30 -19.01 0.03 -1.43
C ALA A 30 -18.28 1.09 -0.61
N ALA A 31 -18.33 0.90 0.70
CA ALA A 31 -17.56 1.69 1.65
C ALA A 31 -16.79 0.75 2.57
N GLU A 32 -15.59 1.17 2.96
CA GLU A 32 -14.72 0.43 3.84
C GLU A 32 -14.10 1.39 4.85
N ILE A 33 -13.93 0.94 6.08
CA ILE A 33 -13.19 1.63 7.12
C ILE A 33 -12.25 0.64 7.78
N GLY A 34 -11.01 1.06 8.02
CA GLY A 34 -9.99 0.30 8.70
C GLY A 34 -9.34 1.12 9.80
N TYR A 35 -8.90 0.45 10.83
CA TYR A 35 -8.09 1.00 11.89
C TYR A 35 -6.95 0.04 12.19
N GLU A 36 -5.74 0.55 12.15
CA GLU A 36 -4.56 -0.19 12.53
C GLU A 36 -3.79 0.56 13.61
N ARG A 37 -3.33 -0.17 14.61
CA ARG A 37 -2.51 0.37 15.70
C ARG A 37 -1.31 -0.51 15.93
N LEU A 38 -0.15 0.08 15.80
CA LEU A 38 1.13 -0.48 16.23
C LEU A 38 1.49 0.07 17.60
N ALA A 39 1.74 -0.81 18.55
CA ALA A 39 2.19 -0.47 19.89
C ALA A 39 3.51 -1.18 20.19
N GLY A 40 4.59 -0.44 20.28
CA GLY A 40 5.91 -0.88 20.70
C GLY A 40 6.14 -0.61 22.18
N GLN A 41 7.02 -1.38 22.79
CA GLN A 41 7.48 -1.19 24.17
C GLN A 41 8.98 -0.99 24.19
N LYS A 42 9.49 -0.22 25.16
CA LYS A 42 10.92 0.08 25.38
C LYS A 42 11.53 0.77 24.13
N ALA A 43 12.56 0.19 23.54
CA ALA A 43 13.22 0.72 22.34
C ALA A 43 12.28 0.83 21.11
N LEU A 44 11.14 0.13 21.11
CA LEU A 44 10.17 0.19 20.02
C LEU A 44 9.02 1.17 20.29
N ASP A 45 9.03 1.91 21.39
CA ASP A 45 7.97 2.88 21.71
C ASP A 45 7.88 4.03 20.70
N GLU A 46 8.99 4.41 20.09
CA GLU A 46 9.04 5.43 19.03
C GLU A 46 8.37 4.98 17.72
N TYR A 47 8.13 3.67 17.53
CA TYR A 47 7.38 3.10 16.40
C TYR A 47 5.88 3.01 16.65
N ASN A 48 5.38 3.61 17.72
CA ASN A 48 3.94 3.67 17.95
C ASN A 48 3.27 4.46 16.82
N GLN A 49 2.34 3.80 16.15
CA GLN A 49 1.65 4.32 14.98
C GLN A 49 0.16 4.02 15.05
N GLN A 50 -0.64 4.91 14.50
CA GLN A 50 -2.07 4.72 14.28
C GLN A 50 -2.37 5.09 12.83
N LEU A 51 -2.97 4.17 12.11
CA LEU A 51 -3.41 4.36 10.73
C LEU A 51 -4.93 4.17 10.66
N ILE A 52 -5.62 5.21 10.24
CA ILE A 52 -7.06 5.15 9.93
C ILE A 52 -7.20 5.16 8.42
N HIS A 53 -7.95 4.23 7.89
CA HIS A 53 -8.26 4.10 6.48
C HIS A 53 -9.76 4.20 6.26
N ALA A 54 -10.18 4.96 5.26
CA ALA A 54 -11.57 5.00 4.80
C ALA A 54 -11.59 4.99 3.26
N ALA A 55 -12.38 4.10 2.68
CA ALA A 55 -12.51 3.97 1.24
C ALA A 55 -13.96 4.09 0.79
N LEU A 56 -14.17 4.75 -0.34
CA LEU A 56 -15.45 4.80 -1.01
C LEU A 56 -15.27 4.39 -2.47
N ARG A 57 -16.09 3.44 -2.94
CA ARG A 57 -16.07 2.92 -4.30
C ARG A 57 -17.46 2.98 -4.91
N TYR A 58 -17.54 3.43 -6.14
CA TYR A 58 -18.73 3.37 -6.97
C TYR A 58 -18.41 2.64 -8.26
N GLY A 59 -19.21 1.67 -8.58
CA GLY A 59 -19.08 0.86 -9.79
C GLY A 59 -20.33 0.92 -10.66
N ILE A 60 -20.11 0.88 -11.96
CA ILE A 60 -21.15 0.66 -12.97
C ILE A 60 -20.71 -0.46 -13.91
N GLU A 61 -21.59 -1.41 -14.14
CA GLU A 61 -21.35 -2.54 -15.04
C GLU A 61 -22.41 -2.56 -16.14
N GLY A 62 -21.98 -2.29 -17.36
CA GLY A 62 -22.79 -2.38 -18.58
C GLY A 62 -22.17 -3.37 -19.55
N GLY A 63 -22.89 -3.73 -20.64
CA GLY A 63 -22.40 -4.73 -21.58
C GLY A 63 -21.02 -4.43 -22.18
N VAL A 64 -20.72 -3.16 -22.43
CA VAL A 64 -19.46 -2.72 -23.03
C VAL A 64 -18.47 -2.16 -22.01
N VAL A 65 -18.96 -1.54 -20.93
CA VAL A 65 -18.14 -0.80 -19.97
C VAL A 65 -18.33 -1.37 -18.57
N ARG A 66 -17.21 -1.66 -17.93
CA ARG A 66 -17.13 -1.86 -16.47
C ARG A 66 -16.22 -0.75 -15.91
N LEU A 67 -16.81 0.16 -15.16
CA LEU A 67 -16.11 1.27 -14.52
C LEU A 67 -16.28 1.17 -13.00
N GLU A 68 -15.19 1.28 -12.27
CA GLU A 68 -15.18 1.46 -10.82
C GLU A 68 -14.31 2.67 -10.51
N VAL A 69 -14.85 3.61 -9.75
CA VAL A 69 -14.15 4.82 -9.32
C VAL A 69 -14.30 5.01 -7.82
N GLY A 70 -13.32 5.65 -7.22
CA GLY A 70 -13.36 5.90 -5.79
C GLY A 70 -12.13 6.63 -5.30
N ALA A 71 -12.03 6.71 -3.98
CA ALA A 71 -10.86 7.23 -3.30
C ALA A 71 -10.67 6.51 -1.97
N ASP A 72 -9.42 6.40 -1.57
CA ASP A 72 -8.97 5.95 -0.27
C ASP A 72 -8.41 7.16 0.48
N TYR A 73 -8.89 7.36 1.68
CA TYR A 73 -8.36 8.34 2.62
C TYR A 73 -7.60 7.61 3.72
N TYR A 74 -6.41 8.08 4.02
CA TYR A 74 -5.59 7.60 5.12
C TYR A 74 -5.23 8.76 6.04
N HIS A 75 -5.34 8.52 7.34
CA HIS A 75 -4.82 9.38 8.39
C HIS A 75 -3.76 8.60 9.14
N ASP A 76 -2.51 9.01 8.97
CA ASP A 76 -1.34 8.38 9.57
C ASP A 76 -0.77 9.24 10.69
N LYS A 77 -0.66 8.65 11.88
CA LYS A 77 -0.09 9.30 13.06
C LYS A 77 1.00 8.41 13.66
N VAL A 78 2.24 8.80 13.46
CA VAL A 78 3.42 8.22 14.09
C VAL A 78 3.76 9.04 15.34
N LYS A 79 4.19 8.41 16.44
CA LYS A 79 4.43 9.08 17.72
C LYS A 79 5.38 10.27 17.64
N SER A 80 6.46 10.14 16.88
CA SER A 80 7.55 11.12 16.79
C SER A 80 7.44 12.06 15.59
N VAL A 81 6.37 11.96 14.79
CA VAL A 81 6.19 12.69 13.54
C VAL A 81 4.83 13.38 13.54
N GLU A 82 4.72 14.50 12.85
CA GLU A 82 3.43 15.16 12.63
C GLU A 82 2.48 14.24 11.83
N ALA A 83 1.20 14.26 12.22
CA ALA A 83 0.20 13.44 11.56
C ALA A 83 0.01 13.87 10.09
N GLU A 84 -0.08 12.91 9.20
CA GLU A 84 -0.26 13.15 7.76
C GLU A 84 -1.56 12.55 7.24
N ASN A 85 -2.06 13.17 6.18
CA ASN A 85 -3.27 12.74 5.51
C ASN A 85 -2.97 12.47 4.04
N TYR A 86 -3.44 11.33 3.54
CA TYR A 86 -3.25 10.95 2.15
C TYR A 86 -4.60 10.66 1.50
N ILE A 87 -4.76 11.10 0.25
CA ILE A 87 -5.92 10.74 -0.58
C ILE A 87 -5.38 10.04 -1.81
N ILE A 88 -5.77 8.79 -1.98
CA ILE A 88 -5.35 7.95 -3.09
C ILE A 88 -6.55 7.73 -4.01
N PRO A 89 -6.49 8.19 -5.27
CA PRO A 89 -7.53 7.95 -6.22
C PRO A 89 -7.56 6.47 -6.63
N PHE A 90 -8.76 5.97 -6.87
CA PHE A 90 -8.98 4.63 -7.38
C PHE A 90 -9.83 4.69 -8.66
N VAL A 91 -9.32 4.13 -9.74
CA VAL A 91 -10.03 4.00 -11.01
C VAL A 91 -9.75 2.62 -11.59
N ARG A 92 -10.79 1.92 -12.00
CA ARG A 92 -10.67 0.71 -12.80
C ARG A 92 -11.67 0.76 -13.93
N LEU A 93 -11.17 0.87 -15.15
CA LEU A 93 -11.96 0.87 -16.38
C LEU A 93 -11.60 -0.37 -17.19
N ASN A 94 -12.60 -1.14 -17.60
CA ASN A 94 -12.45 -2.22 -18.56
C ASN A 94 -13.50 -2.03 -19.65
N LEU A 95 -13.05 -2.09 -20.90
CA LEU A 95 -13.89 -1.97 -22.08
C LEU A 95 -14.00 -3.35 -22.77
N ASN A 96 -15.21 -3.85 -22.91
CA ASN A 96 -15.51 -5.04 -23.71
C ASN A 96 -16.06 -4.60 -25.06
N LEU A 97 -15.23 -4.58 -26.09
CA LEU A 97 -15.60 -4.04 -27.41
C LEU A 97 -16.37 -5.07 -28.26
N GLY A 98 -16.92 -6.11 -27.65
CA GLY A 98 -17.74 -7.11 -28.34
C GLY A 98 -16.95 -8.18 -29.11
N THR A 99 -15.63 -8.09 -29.05
CA THR A 99 -14.72 -9.15 -29.52
C THR A 99 -13.96 -9.65 -28.32
N ASP A 100 -14.04 -10.95 -28.03
CA ASP A 100 -13.32 -11.55 -26.88
C ASP A 100 -11.80 -11.32 -26.95
N GLY A 101 -11.32 -10.91 -28.13
CA GLY A 101 -9.91 -10.70 -28.40
C GLY A 101 -9.34 -9.34 -28.02
N LEU A 102 -10.16 -8.34 -27.65
CA LEU A 102 -9.64 -6.99 -27.39
C LEU A 102 -10.44 -6.28 -26.29
N CYS A 103 -9.86 -6.21 -25.10
CA CYS A 103 -10.42 -5.54 -23.93
C CYS A 103 -9.43 -4.51 -23.39
N PRO A 104 -9.50 -3.26 -23.88
CA PRO A 104 -8.71 -2.17 -23.30
C PRO A 104 -9.05 -1.96 -21.83
N PHE A 105 -8.04 -1.60 -21.04
CA PHE A 105 -8.23 -1.29 -19.63
C PHE A 105 -7.35 -0.13 -19.17
N PHE A 106 -7.82 0.53 -18.13
CA PHE A 106 -7.07 1.51 -17.35
C PHE A 106 -7.30 1.25 -15.87
N GLU A 107 -6.23 1.25 -15.10
CA GLU A 107 -6.25 1.06 -13.65
C GLU A 107 -5.38 2.13 -13.00
N MET A 108 -5.90 2.71 -11.92
CA MET A 108 -5.18 3.61 -11.04
C MET A 108 -5.53 3.24 -9.62
N ASP A 109 -4.53 2.98 -8.82
CA ASP A 109 -4.64 2.60 -7.42
C ASP A 109 -3.43 3.10 -6.63
N GLY A 110 -3.42 2.84 -5.35
CA GLY A 110 -2.28 3.08 -4.50
C GLY A 110 -2.49 2.48 -3.13
N ASP A 111 -1.48 2.64 -2.29
CA ASP A 111 -1.47 2.07 -0.95
C ASP A 111 -0.58 2.90 -0.02
N VAL A 112 -0.91 2.88 1.27
CA VAL A 112 -0.08 3.44 2.35
C VAL A 112 0.47 2.29 3.16
N ARG A 113 1.79 2.17 3.18
CA ARG A 113 2.50 1.11 3.91
C ARG A 113 3.19 1.68 5.12
N GLU A 114 2.86 1.13 6.27
CA GLU A 114 3.53 1.44 7.50
C GLU A 114 5.00 0.96 7.49
N ASN A 115 5.88 1.79 8.03
CA ASN A 115 7.27 1.46 8.24
C ASN A 115 7.49 0.92 9.67
N SER A 116 6.80 -0.18 10.00
CA SER A 116 6.95 -0.84 11.29
C SER A 116 8.32 -1.51 11.45
N TYR A 117 8.83 -1.62 12.67
CA TYR A 117 10.08 -2.34 12.94
C TYR A 117 10.06 -3.75 12.34
N ARG A 118 8.93 -4.44 12.44
CA ARG A 118 8.74 -5.77 11.87
C ARG A 118 8.84 -5.77 10.33
N SER A 119 8.26 -4.78 9.65
CA SER A 119 8.35 -4.67 8.20
C SER A 119 9.78 -4.35 7.76
N LEU A 120 10.45 -3.44 8.47
CA LEU A 120 11.82 -3.04 8.21
C LEU A 120 12.82 -4.20 8.42
N THR A 121 12.71 -4.95 9.50
CA THR A 121 13.59 -6.10 9.76
C THR A 121 13.36 -7.28 8.82
N LYS A 122 12.15 -7.43 8.26
CA LYS A 122 11.92 -8.40 7.18
C LYS A 122 12.62 -8.01 5.88
N LEU A 123 12.69 -6.71 5.58
CA LEU A 123 13.38 -6.21 4.40
C LEU A 123 14.90 -6.22 4.58
N ASN A 124 15.38 -5.88 5.76
CA ASN A 124 16.80 -5.90 6.11
C ASN A 124 17.01 -6.47 7.51
N PRO A 125 17.36 -7.79 7.62
CA PRO A 125 17.63 -8.42 8.91
C PRO A 125 18.86 -7.86 9.66
N TYR A 126 19.74 -7.14 8.95
CA TYR A 126 20.96 -6.53 9.49
C TYR A 126 20.77 -5.07 9.92
N LEU A 127 19.55 -4.66 10.15
CA LEU A 127 19.24 -3.31 10.62
C LEU A 127 19.84 -3.09 12.01
N LEU A 128 20.97 -2.38 12.07
CA LEU A 128 21.72 -2.17 13.32
C LEU A 128 21.10 -1.09 14.21
N ASN A 129 20.44 -0.10 13.63
CA ASN A 129 19.76 0.96 14.36
C ASN A 129 18.31 1.07 13.90
N PRO A 130 17.36 1.11 14.85
CA PRO A 130 15.99 1.43 14.50
C PRO A 130 15.96 2.84 13.90
N VAL A 131 15.43 2.96 12.68
CA VAL A 131 15.15 4.24 12.04
C VAL A 131 13.88 4.77 12.69
N PHE A 132 14.02 5.62 13.70
CA PHE A 132 12.90 6.18 14.46
C PHE A 132 12.13 7.22 13.64
N GLY A 133 10.83 7.27 13.83
CA GLY A 133 9.97 8.32 13.30
C GLY A 133 9.88 8.35 11.79
N THR A 134 9.96 7.20 11.14
CA THR A 134 9.74 7.13 9.69
C THR A 134 8.26 7.22 9.36
N LYS A 135 7.93 8.14 8.48
CA LYS A 135 6.60 8.25 7.87
C LYS A 135 6.27 6.99 7.08
N SER A 136 4.98 6.70 6.93
CA SER A 136 4.55 5.64 6.02
C SER A 136 4.98 5.91 4.58
N SER A 137 5.27 4.87 3.85
CA SER A 137 5.55 4.95 2.41
C SER A 137 4.22 4.94 1.65
N VAL A 138 4.08 5.87 0.70
CA VAL A 138 2.88 5.99 -0.14
C VAL A 138 3.19 5.63 -1.57
N ASP A 139 2.47 4.67 -2.11
CA ASP A 139 2.60 4.23 -3.49
C ASP A 139 1.37 4.69 -4.30
N TYR A 140 1.60 5.32 -5.45
CA TYR A 140 0.58 5.62 -6.46
C TYR A 140 0.93 4.86 -7.73
N ASN A 141 0.01 4.05 -8.24
CA ASN A 141 0.23 3.21 -9.40
C ASN A 141 -0.76 3.55 -10.50
N GLY A 142 -0.30 3.58 -11.73
CA GLY A 142 -1.14 3.70 -12.91
C GLY A 142 -0.77 2.65 -13.93
N ARG A 143 -1.76 1.99 -14.54
CA ARG A 143 -1.58 0.98 -15.59
C ARG A 143 -2.62 1.16 -16.66
N PHE A 144 -2.22 1.02 -17.92
CA PHE A 144 -3.12 0.96 -19.04
C PHE A 144 -2.65 -0.09 -20.04
N GLY A 145 -3.58 -0.71 -20.71
CA GLY A 145 -3.23 -1.78 -21.62
C GLY A 145 -4.41 -2.41 -22.32
N ILE A 146 -4.14 -3.55 -22.89
CA ILE A 146 -5.10 -4.41 -23.57
C ILE A 146 -4.99 -5.82 -23.01
N GLY A 147 -6.11 -6.48 -22.88
CA GLY A 147 -6.22 -7.90 -22.57
C GLY A 147 -7.28 -8.54 -23.44
N GLY A 148 -7.33 -9.84 -23.45
CA GLY A 148 -8.33 -10.55 -24.19
C GLY A 148 -8.05 -12.05 -24.26
N SER A 149 -8.98 -12.74 -24.93
CA SER A 149 -8.90 -14.18 -25.14
C SER A 149 -8.97 -14.45 -26.63
N ILE A 150 -8.05 -15.25 -27.13
CA ILE A 150 -8.02 -15.68 -28.54
C ILE A 150 -8.22 -17.19 -28.64
N TRP A 151 -8.48 -17.66 -29.86
CA TRP A 151 -8.76 -19.06 -30.14
C TRP A 151 -9.89 -19.65 -29.28
N ARG A 152 -11.01 -18.94 -29.16
CA ARG A 152 -12.20 -19.36 -28.39
C ARG A 152 -11.88 -19.69 -26.93
N GLY A 153 -11.12 -18.82 -26.28
CA GLY A 153 -10.78 -18.95 -24.86
C GLY A 153 -9.62 -19.88 -24.54
N LYS A 154 -8.89 -20.37 -25.56
CA LYS A 154 -7.74 -21.24 -25.31
C LYS A 154 -6.46 -20.52 -24.94
N PHE A 155 -6.38 -19.23 -25.25
CA PHE A 155 -5.21 -18.41 -24.96
C PHE A 155 -5.65 -17.03 -24.48
N ASP A 156 -5.31 -16.72 -23.23
CA ASP A 156 -5.54 -15.40 -22.64
C ASP A 156 -4.24 -14.61 -22.66
N TYR A 157 -4.33 -13.31 -22.97
CA TYR A 157 -3.21 -12.41 -22.97
C TYR A 157 -3.54 -11.11 -22.27
N ARG A 158 -2.50 -10.45 -21.72
CA ARG A 158 -2.56 -9.12 -21.16
C ARG A 158 -1.24 -8.40 -21.42
N ALA A 159 -1.30 -7.27 -22.11
CA ALA A 159 -0.17 -6.40 -22.36
C ALA A 159 -0.46 -5.02 -21.77
N TYR A 160 0.47 -4.45 -21.02
CA TYR A 160 0.27 -3.14 -20.39
C TYR A 160 1.57 -2.38 -20.23
N ALA A 161 1.43 -1.05 -20.14
CA ALA A 161 2.44 -0.15 -19.60
C ALA A 161 1.93 0.46 -18.28
N GLY A 162 2.84 0.80 -17.40
CA GLY A 162 2.47 1.38 -16.12
C GLY A 162 3.57 2.25 -15.55
N PHE A 163 3.19 3.05 -14.57
CA PHE A 163 4.11 3.86 -13.77
C PHE A 163 3.76 3.73 -12.29
N SER A 164 4.74 3.96 -11.45
CA SER A 164 4.57 4.02 -9.99
C SER A 164 5.34 5.22 -9.47
N ILE A 165 4.67 6.02 -8.64
CA ILE A 165 5.27 7.13 -7.89
C ILE A 165 5.26 6.70 -6.43
N ARG A 166 6.40 6.87 -5.77
CA ARG A 166 6.55 6.50 -4.36
C ARG A 166 7.06 7.68 -3.56
N ASP A 167 6.28 8.05 -2.55
CA ASP A 167 6.65 9.05 -1.58
C ASP A 167 7.14 8.38 -0.30
N ASN A 168 8.07 9.02 0.42
CA ASN A 168 8.68 8.51 1.67
C ASN A 168 9.27 7.10 1.53
N HIS A 169 9.85 6.77 0.37
CA HIS A 169 10.48 5.48 0.16
C HIS A 169 11.77 5.35 0.94
N LEU A 170 11.93 4.27 1.69
CA LEU A 170 13.15 4.01 2.44
C LEU A 170 14.21 3.41 1.53
N TYR A 171 15.39 4.04 1.54
CA TYR A 171 16.57 3.55 0.87
C TYR A 171 17.58 3.02 1.87
N TRP A 172 18.15 1.88 1.58
CA TRP A 172 19.23 1.29 2.36
C TRP A 172 20.57 1.67 1.74
N TYR A 173 21.49 2.12 2.57
CA TYR A 173 22.87 2.30 2.17
C TYR A 173 23.79 1.56 3.15
N SER A 174 24.90 1.06 2.65
CA SER A 174 25.97 0.49 3.48
C SER A 174 26.71 1.64 4.14
N ALA A 175 26.73 1.68 5.47
CA ALA A 175 27.66 2.57 6.16
C ALA A 175 29.03 1.92 6.05
N ASP A 176 29.92 2.49 5.25
CA ASP A 176 31.34 2.13 5.30
C ASP A 176 31.85 2.56 6.67
N VAL A 177 32.14 1.58 7.50
CA VAL A 177 32.88 1.81 8.74
C VAL A 177 34.29 2.17 8.32
N VAL A 178 34.57 3.46 8.19
CA VAL A 178 35.94 3.94 8.10
C VAL A 178 36.56 3.65 9.45
N GLN A 179 37.22 2.52 9.57
CA GLN A 179 38.17 2.29 10.66
C GLN A 179 39.26 3.34 10.49
N GLY A 180 39.19 4.40 11.28
CA GLY A 180 40.31 5.30 11.44
C GLY A 180 41.49 4.50 11.97
N SER A 181 42.43 4.20 11.12
CA SER A 181 43.76 3.78 11.53
C SER A 181 44.44 5.00 12.09
N ASP A 182 44.35 5.20 13.40
CA ASP A 182 45.27 6.07 14.11
C ASP A 182 46.66 5.42 13.99
N ILE A 183 47.54 6.07 13.22
CA ILE A 183 48.95 5.83 13.20
C ILE A 183 49.61 6.78 14.19
#